data_e98c5fb8d062b1c1f0e95e2171d3b57e
#
_entry.id   e98c5fb8d062b1c1f0e95e2171d3b57e
#
_cell.length_a   1.000
_cell.length_b   1.000
_cell.length_c   1.000
_cell.angle_alpha   90.00
_cell.angle_beta   90.00
_cell.angle_gamma   90.00
#
_symmetry.space_group_name_H-M   'P 1'
#
loop_
_entity.id
_entity.type
_entity.pdbx_description
1 polymer ?
#
loop_
_entity_poly.entity_id
_entity_poly.type
_entity_poly.pdbx_seq_one_letter_code
_entity_poly.pdbx_strand_id
1 'polypeptide(L)'
;ERTAPLRYRVIVIPGSGCAGMGPIADRYFAGLLHAEVLVLHKPGVHPMGRTAPGQCPPAFVQTDAHAAWRAHAQAALQAWHAGVAQDGLPTVLVGVSEGAELLPHLVPQVPRLAGLVLLGASGLDPREALTLQAQRLGAQAALEGLAQAQASDAPDASLHQGRSLRYWRDLWHWPVQAPLLANPWPLLQVWGTEDALVPAQAYERFARQAQGRAAPYCARALPGADHG
;
A
#
# COMPACT_ATOMS: atom_id res chain seq x y z
N GLU A 1 -7.40 22.63 6.90
CA GLU A 1 -6.82 23.64 7.81
C GLU A 1 -5.89 22.95 8.80
N ARG A 2 -4.68 23.48 8.99
CA ARG A 2 -3.76 23.01 10.01
C ARG A 2 -4.15 23.59 11.36
N THR A 3 -4.47 22.73 12.30
CA THR A 3 -4.66 23.17 13.68
C THR A 3 -3.27 23.25 14.35
N ALA A 4 -2.81 24.43 14.66
CA ALA A 4 -1.59 24.61 15.41
C ALA A 4 -1.77 24.25 16.91
N PRO A 5 -0.74 23.69 17.57
CA PRO A 5 0.54 23.28 17.05
C PRO A 5 0.52 21.90 16.35
N LEU A 6 1.40 21.69 15.37
CA LEU A 6 1.65 20.37 14.80
C LEU A 6 2.25 19.44 15.86
N ARG A 7 1.81 18.19 15.89
CA ARG A 7 2.26 17.17 16.87
C ARG A 7 2.90 15.95 16.22
N TYR A 8 2.54 15.66 14.97
CA TYR A 8 3.06 14.50 14.24
C TYR A 8 2.89 14.67 12.74
N ARG A 9 3.53 13.78 11.98
CA ARG A 9 3.40 13.68 10.53
C ARG A 9 2.80 12.35 10.14
N VAL A 10 2.08 12.36 9.03
CA VAL A 10 1.53 11.16 8.41
C VAL A 10 1.98 11.12 6.95
N ILE A 11 2.66 10.06 6.56
CA ILE A 11 2.99 9.78 5.17
C ILE A 11 2.06 8.69 4.70
N VAL A 12 1.30 8.96 3.65
CA VAL A 12 0.31 8.06 3.09
C VAL A 12 0.77 7.55 1.72
N ILE A 13 0.80 6.24 1.57
CA ILE A 13 0.99 5.56 0.29
C ILE A 13 -0.38 5.09 -0.16
N PRO A 14 -0.96 5.65 -1.24
CA PRO A 14 -2.30 5.30 -1.74
C PRO A 14 -2.39 3.87 -2.24
N GLY A 15 -3.59 3.42 -2.51
CA GLY A 15 -3.86 2.11 -3.10
C GLY A 15 -3.54 2.02 -4.59
N SER A 16 -4.05 0.97 -5.21
CA SER A 16 -3.86 0.66 -6.63
C SER A 16 -4.54 1.68 -7.56
N GLY A 17 -4.08 1.71 -8.81
CA GLY A 17 -4.65 2.55 -9.86
C GLY A 17 -3.98 3.92 -9.98
N CYS A 18 -4.61 4.79 -10.77
CA CYS A 18 -4.06 6.08 -11.20
C CYS A 18 -4.91 7.29 -10.76
N ALA A 19 -5.82 7.09 -9.82
CA ALA A 19 -6.58 8.18 -9.21
C ALA A 19 -5.74 8.90 -8.16
N GLY A 20 -5.85 10.24 -8.12
CA GLY A 20 -5.25 11.04 -7.05
C GLY A 20 -6.11 11.02 -5.79
N MET A 21 -5.50 11.10 -4.62
CA MET A 21 -6.22 11.21 -3.34
C MET A 21 -6.68 12.63 -3.02
N GLY A 22 -6.19 13.65 -3.74
CA GLY A 22 -6.56 15.05 -3.46
C GLY A 22 -8.06 15.32 -3.38
N PRO A 23 -8.89 14.77 -4.29
CA PRO A 23 -10.35 14.98 -4.26
C PRO A 23 -11.06 14.43 -3.01
N ILE A 24 -10.44 13.50 -2.30
CA ILE A 24 -11.00 12.84 -1.11
C ILE A 24 -10.17 13.10 0.16
N ALA A 25 -9.07 13.86 0.06
CA ALA A 25 -8.12 14.06 1.16
C ALA A 25 -8.78 14.63 2.42
N ASP A 26 -9.62 15.65 2.28
CA ASP A 26 -10.32 16.25 3.43
C ASP A 26 -11.22 15.24 4.14
N ARG A 27 -11.87 14.37 3.39
CA ARG A 27 -12.72 13.33 3.96
C ARG A 27 -11.91 12.25 4.68
N TYR A 28 -10.80 11.80 4.06
CA TYR A 28 -9.94 10.76 4.63
C TYR A 28 -9.17 11.23 5.86
N PHE A 29 -8.74 12.50 5.88
CA PHE A 29 -7.81 13.00 6.90
C PHE A 29 -8.43 13.99 7.87
N ALA A 30 -9.75 14.21 7.82
CA ALA A 30 -10.47 15.17 8.69
C ALA A 30 -10.22 14.95 10.20
N GLY A 31 -9.99 13.71 10.63
CA GLY A 31 -9.71 13.37 12.01
C GLY A 31 -8.28 13.65 12.47
N LEU A 32 -7.35 14.00 11.57
CA LEU A 32 -5.93 14.19 11.86
C LEU A 32 -5.62 15.66 12.18
N LEU A 33 -6.23 16.19 13.26
CA LEU A 33 -6.28 17.64 13.57
C LEU A 33 -4.91 18.31 13.77
N HIS A 34 -3.90 17.59 14.25
CA HIS A 34 -2.58 18.13 14.55
C HIS A 34 -1.47 17.51 13.68
N ALA A 35 -1.86 16.99 12.52
CA ALA A 35 -0.93 16.32 11.61
C ALA A 35 -0.60 17.18 10.37
N GLU A 36 0.63 17.03 9.90
CA GLU A 36 0.98 17.30 8.51
C GLU A 36 0.86 15.99 7.72
N VAL A 37 0.11 15.99 6.63
CA VAL A 37 -0.13 14.81 5.80
C VAL A 37 0.59 14.98 4.47
N LEU A 38 1.48 14.04 4.14
CA LEU A 38 2.12 13.89 2.84
C LEU A 38 1.55 12.67 2.15
N VAL A 39 1.05 12.83 0.92
CA VAL A 39 0.56 11.71 0.10
C VAL A 39 1.55 11.44 -1.03
N LEU A 40 2.09 10.22 -1.09
CA LEU A 40 3.05 9.79 -2.10
C LEU A 40 2.37 8.94 -3.17
N HIS A 41 1.90 9.57 -4.22
CA HIS A 41 1.26 8.89 -5.35
C HIS A 41 2.25 8.06 -6.17
N LYS A 42 1.71 7.14 -6.97
CA LYS A 42 2.48 6.42 -8.01
C LYS A 42 3.04 7.40 -9.05
N PRO A 43 4.15 7.04 -9.72
CA PRO A 43 4.66 7.83 -10.85
C PRO A 43 3.56 8.10 -11.89
N GLY A 44 3.47 9.33 -12.39
CA GLY A 44 2.49 9.72 -13.39
C GLY A 44 1.05 9.96 -12.88
N VAL A 45 0.78 9.76 -11.59
CA VAL A 45 -0.54 10.09 -11.00
C VAL A 45 -0.60 11.58 -10.66
N HIS A 46 -1.58 12.28 -11.23
CA HIS A 46 -1.86 13.65 -10.86
C HIS A 46 -2.60 13.68 -9.51
N PRO A 47 -2.12 14.42 -8.48
CA PRO A 47 -2.72 14.39 -7.14
C PRO A 47 -4.21 14.69 -7.09
N MET A 48 -4.71 15.56 -7.97
CA MET A 48 -6.13 15.94 -8.09
C MET A 48 -6.86 15.16 -9.19
N GLY A 49 -6.21 14.14 -9.81
CA GLY A 49 -6.81 13.35 -10.89
C GLY A 49 -8.00 12.53 -10.40
N ARG A 50 -9.12 12.60 -11.14
CA ARG A 50 -10.33 11.81 -10.90
C ARG A 50 -10.45 10.77 -12.00
N THR A 51 -9.79 9.64 -11.82
CA THR A 51 -9.82 8.56 -12.80
C THR A 51 -10.57 7.38 -12.19
N ALA A 52 -11.57 6.87 -12.90
CA ALA A 52 -12.31 5.70 -12.43
C ALA A 52 -11.40 4.45 -12.44
N PRO A 53 -11.63 3.49 -11.54
CA PRO A 53 -10.93 2.20 -11.57
C PRO A 53 -11.03 1.56 -12.96
N GLY A 54 -9.92 1.03 -13.48
CA GLY A 54 -9.86 0.42 -14.81
C GLY A 54 -9.73 1.40 -15.99
N GLN A 55 -9.76 2.73 -15.77
CA GLN A 55 -9.62 3.74 -16.81
C GLN A 55 -8.25 4.43 -16.81
N CYS A 56 -7.24 3.79 -16.27
CA CYS A 56 -5.89 4.34 -16.28
C CYS A 56 -5.34 4.46 -17.70
N PRO A 57 -4.63 5.57 -18.01
CA PRO A 57 -4.01 5.75 -19.32
C PRO A 57 -3.03 4.61 -19.65
N PRO A 58 -2.90 4.21 -20.93
CA PRO A 58 -1.95 3.17 -21.34
C PRO A 58 -0.52 3.45 -20.86
N ALA A 59 -0.06 4.69 -20.88
CA ALA A 59 1.27 5.08 -20.41
C ALA A 59 1.46 4.74 -18.92
N PHE A 60 0.46 4.96 -18.08
CA PHE A 60 0.49 4.55 -16.66
C PHE A 60 0.56 3.03 -16.55
N VAL A 61 -0.33 2.29 -17.23
CA VAL A 61 -0.37 0.81 -17.18
C VAL A 61 0.97 0.19 -17.57
N GLN A 62 1.66 0.78 -18.57
CA GLN A 62 2.97 0.29 -19.02
C GLN A 62 4.12 0.56 -18.05
N THR A 63 4.01 1.58 -17.20
CA THR A 63 5.07 1.98 -16.27
C THR A 63 4.79 1.61 -14.83
N ASP A 64 3.55 1.18 -14.51
CA ASP A 64 3.15 0.76 -13.16
C ASP A 64 3.92 -0.52 -12.76
N ALA A 65 4.71 -0.40 -11.69
CA ALA A 65 5.47 -1.49 -11.11
C ALA A 65 5.93 -1.10 -9.69
N HIS A 66 5.99 -2.05 -8.78
CA HIS A 66 6.36 -1.80 -7.37
C HIS A 66 7.78 -1.23 -7.23
N ALA A 67 8.75 -1.75 -8.00
CA ALA A 67 10.12 -1.25 -7.98
C ALA A 67 10.21 0.22 -8.44
N ALA A 68 9.49 0.58 -9.50
CA ALA A 68 9.42 1.95 -9.99
C ALA A 68 8.73 2.88 -8.96
N TRP A 69 7.63 2.42 -8.38
CA TRP A 69 6.93 3.16 -7.33
C TRP A 69 7.79 3.36 -6.09
N ARG A 70 8.47 2.31 -5.62
CA ARG A 70 9.43 2.41 -4.52
C ARG A 70 10.50 3.46 -4.78
N ALA A 71 11.14 3.40 -5.95
CA ALA A 71 12.20 4.36 -6.32
C ALA A 71 11.68 5.80 -6.32
N HIS A 72 10.49 6.01 -6.89
CA HIS A 72 9.82 7.33 -6.90
C HIS A 72 9.50 7.82 -5.48
N ALA A 73 8.91 6.96 -4.65
CA ALA A 73 8.56 7.30 -3.27
C ALA A 73 9.81 7.61 -2.43
N GLN A 74 10.89 6.85 -2.60
CA GLN A 74 12.17 7.11 -1.94
C GLN A 74 12.76 8.47 -2.33
N ALA A 75 12.77 8.80 -3.62
CA ALA A 75 13.25 10.11 -4.10
C ALA A 75 12.38 11.26 -3.57
N ALA A 76 11.05 11.08 -3.56
CA ALA A 76 10.13 12.07 -3.01
C ALA A 76 10.32 12.27 -1.50
N LEU A 77 10.54 11.20 -0.73
CA LEU A 77 10.83 11.27 0.70
C LEU A 77 12.16 12.01 0.98
N GLN A 78 13.19 11.73 0.20
CA GLN A 78 14.48 12.41 0.33
C GLN A 78 14.35 13.92 0.06
N ALA A 79 13.65 14.29 -1.02
CA ALA A 79 13.41 15.69 -1.37
C ALA A 79 12.55 16.41 -0.31
N TRP A 80 11.49 15.77 0.18
CA TRP A 80 10.63 16.30 1.22
C TRP A 80 11.39 16.50 2.54
N HIS A 81 12.18 15.49 2.93
CA HIS A 81 12.95 15.55 4.17
C HIS A 81 13.98 16.68 4.16
N ALA A 82 14.62 16.97 3.02
CA ALA A 82 15.54 18.09 2.87
C ALA A 82 14.87 19.47 3.07
N GLY A 83 13.58 19.58 2.76
CA GLY A 83 12.79 20.81 2.86
C GLY A 83 12.02 21.00 4.19
N VAL A 84 11.90 19.94 5.00
CA VAL A 84 11.13 20.00 6.26
C VAL A 84 12.06 20.39 7.41
N ALA A 85 11.61 21.35 8.23
CA ALA A 85 12.32 21.72 9.44
C ALA A 85 12.54 20.49 10.34
N GLN A 86 13.75 20.38 10.89
CA GLN A 86 14.09 19.28 11.81
C GLN A 86 13.49 19.54 13.22
N ASP A 87 12.17 19.68 13.26
CA ASP A 87 11.41 19.97 14.48
C ASP A 87 11.21 18.77 15.41
N GLY A 88 11.71 17.61 14.99
CA GLY A 88 11.67 16.41 15.80
C GLY A 88 10.33 15.71 15.89
N LEU A 89 9.34 16.07 15.08
CA LEU A 89 8.01 15.45 15.12
C LEU A 89 8.05 13.96 14.73
N PRO A 90 7.32 13.10 15.45
CA PRO A 90 7.19 11.69 15.07
C PRO A 90 6.40 11.54 13.77
N THR A 91 6.75 10.52 12.99
CA THR A 91 6.11 10.21 11.70
C THR A 91 5.42 8.86 11.74
N VAL A 92 4.18 8.79 11.27
CA VAL A 92 3.44 7.54 11.02
C VAL A 92 3.41 7.28 9.52
N LEU A 93 3.72 6.06 9.11
CA LEU A 93 3.68 5.63 7.72
C LEU A 93 2.43 4.77 7.50
N VAL A 94 1.54 5.21 6.62
CA VAL A 94 0.25 4.58 6.33
C VAL A 94 0.25 4.06 4.90
N GLY A 95 -0.05 2.79 4.72
CA GLY A 95 -0.28 2.20 3.40
C GLY A 95 -1.74 1.79 3.25
N VAL A 96 -2.36 2.25 2.18
CA VAL A 96 -3.74 1.91 1.84
C VAL A 96 -3.74 0.84 0.77
N SER A 97 -4.36 -0.32 1.02
CA SER A 97 -4.46 -1.41 0.05
C SER A 97 -3.07 -1.79 -0.50
N GLU A 98 -2.86 -1.79 -1.82
CA GLU A 98 -1.58 -2.05 -2.48
C GLU A 98 -0.44 -1.13 -1.96
N GLY A 99 -0.74 0.10 -1.53
CA GLY A 99 0.25 1.00 -0.96
C GLY A 99 0.92 0.49 0.31
N ALA A 100 0.26 -0.39 1.04
CA ALA A 100 0.82 -1.02 2.23
C ALA A 100 1.98 -1.98 1.90
N GLU A 101 2.04 -2.50 0.67
CA GLU A 101 3.10 -3.39 0.21
C GLU A 101 4.46 -2.68 0.09
N LEU A 102 4.44 -1.33 -0.01
CA LEU A 102 5.65 -0.53 -0.06
C LEU A 102 6.21 -0.18 1.33
N LEU A 103 5.38 -0.23 2.39
CA LEU A 103 5.77 0.30 3.71
C LEU A 103 7.10 -0.27 4.21
N PRO A 104 7.34 -1.60 4.23
CA PRO A 104 8.59 -2.13 4.76
C PRO A 104 9.82 -1.69 3.98
N HIS A 105 9.65 -1.34 2.70
CA HIS A 105 10.72 -0.88 1.81
C HIS A 105 11.01 0.62 1.93
N LEU A 106 10.11 1.40 2.56
CA LEU A 106 10.24 2.84 2.77
C LEU A 106 10.71 3.20 4.18
N VAL A 107 10.58 2.29 5.14
CA VAL A 107 10.99 2.48 6.54
C VAL A 107 12.37 3.13 6.69
N PRO A 108 13.43 2.71 5.97
CA PRO A 108 14.76 3.29 6.14
C PRO A 108 14.87 4.77 5.76
N GLN A 109 13.92 5.29 4.97
CA GLN A 109 13.89 6.68 4.52
C GLN A 109 13.02 7.60 5.39
N VAL A 110 12.28 7.03 6.36
CA VAL A 110 11.37 7.81 7.21
C VAL A 110 12.02 8.10 8.55
N PRO A 111 12.50 9.34 8.77
CA PRO A 111 13.08 9.70 10.05
C PRO A 111 12.02 9.73 11.14
N ARG A 112 12.42 9.38 12.37
CA ARG A 112 11.57 9.41 13.56
C ARG A 112 10.24 8.65 13.37
N LEU A 113 10.31 7.53 12.65
CA LEU A 113 9.17 6.66 12.44
C LEU A 113 8.62 6.17 13.80
N ALA A 114 7.35 6.44 14.05
CA ALA A 114 6.66 6.06 15.28
C ALA A 114 5.83 4.77 15.12
N GLY A 115 5.44 4.43 13.91
CA GLY A 115 4.67 3.22 13.62
C GLY A 115 4.20 3.13 12.18
N LEU A 116 3.71 1.95 11.85
CA LEU A 116 3.16 1.59 10.55
C LEU A 116 1.66 1.31 10.66
N VAL A 117 0.91 1.69 9.63
CA VAL A 117 -0.52 1.37 9.51
C VAL A 117 -0.79 0.70 8.17
N LEU A 118 -1.36 -0.50 8.21
CA LEU A 118 -1.90 -1.20 7.05
C LEU A 118 -3.42 -0.98 7.04
N LEU A 119 -3.91 -0.27 6.04
CA LEU A 119 -5.34 0.00 5.89
C LEU A 119 -5.88 -0.73 4.66
N GLY A 120 -6.80 -1.69 4.86
CA GLY A 120 -7.32 -2.53 3.79
C GLY A 120 -6.25 -3.41 3.12
N ALA A 121 -5.21 -3.83 3.87
CA ALA A 121 -4.12 -4.65 3.36
C ALA A 121 -3.81 -5.82 4.29
N SER A 122 -3.61 -7.01 3.71
CA SER A 122 -3.42 -8.23 4.50
C SER A 122 -2.09 -8.28 5.25
N GLY A 123 -1.04 -7.64 4.73
CA GLY A 123 0.34 -7.78 5.24
C GLY A 123 1.05 -9.06 4.77
N LEU A 124 0.37 -9.94 4.04
CA LEU A 124 0.97 -11.09 3.36
C LEU A 124 1.73 -10.64 2.10
N ASP A 125 2.58 -11.51 1.59
CA ASP A 125 3.17 -11.31 0.27
C ASP A 125 2.05 -11.32 -0.80
N PRO A 126 2.12 -10.48 -1.86
CA PRO A 126 1.03 -10.32 -2.82
C PRO A 126 0.60 -11.64 -3.48
N ARG A 127 1.55 -12.51 -3.83
CA ARG A 127 1.26 -13.84 -4.38
C ARG A 127 0.41 -14.69 -3.43
N GLU A 128 0.69 -14.66 -2.13
CA GLU A 128 -0.07 -15.42 -1.12
C GLU A 128 -1.46 -14.83 -0.96
N ALA A 129 -1.59 -13.51 -0.89
CA ALA A 129 -2.88 -12.82 -0.82
C ALA A 129 -3.75 -13.12 -2.05
N LEU A 130 -3.16 -13.08 -3.26
CA LEU A 130 -3.84 -13.46 -4.52
C LEU A 130 -4.29 -14.93 -4.52
N THR A 131 -3.50 -15.83 -3.95
CA THR A 131 -3.85 -17.25 -3.83
C THR A 131 -5.10 -17.43 -2.96
N LEU A 132 -5.14 -16.79 -1.81
CA LEU A 132 -6.31 -16.84 -0.92
C LEU A 132 -7.55 -16.20 -1.57
N GLN A 133 -7.38 -15.11 -2.30
CA GLN A 133 -8.47 -14.47 -3.03
C GLN A 133 -8.99 -15.36 -4.17
N ALA A 134 -8.11 -16.00 -4.93
CA ALA A 134 -8.50 -16.93 -5.98
C ALA A 134 -9.26 -18.15 -5.42
N GLN A 135 -8.85 -18.67 -4.27
CA GLN A 135 -9.57 -19.73 -3.58
C GLN A 135 -10.97 -19.28 -3.17
N ARG A 136 -11.11 -18.10 -2.57
CA ARG A 136 -12.42 -17.54 -2.19
C ARG A 136 -13.38 -17.36 -3.38
N LEU A 137 -12.83 -16.95 -4.53
CA LEU A 137 -13.63 -16.65 -5.73
C LEU A 137 -13.80 -17.83 -6.67
N GLY A 138 -13.21 -19.01 -6.39
CA GLY A 138 -13.19 -20.13 -7.33
C GLY A 138 -12.40 -19.82 -8.62
N ALA A 139 -11.40 -18.93 -8.56
CA ALA A 139 -10.66 -18.38 -9.69
C ALA A 139 -9.24 -18.95 -9.83
N GLN A 140 -9.02 -20.20 -9.42
CA GLN A 140 -7.70 -20.86 -9.45
C GLN A 140 -7.10 -20.89 -10.86
N ALA A 141 -7.92 -21.18 -11.89
CA ALA A 141 -7.46 -21.19 -13.28
C ALA A 141 -6.95 -19.81 -13.74
N ALA A 142 -7.58 -18.71 -13.26
CA ALA A 142 -7.11 -17.36 -13.56
C ALA A 142 -5.76 -17.07 -12.88
N LEU A 143 -5.54 -17.56 -11.65
CA LEU A 143 -4.26 -17.44 -10.95
C LEU A 143 -3.17 -18.28 -11.63
N GLU A 144 -3.48 -19.50 -12.08
CA GLU A 144 -2.56 -20.34 -12.85
C GLU A 144 -2.17 -19.68 -14.16
N GLY A 145 -3.14 -19.10 -14.90
CA GLY A 145 -2.88 -18.33 -16.11
C GLY A 145 -1.97 -17.12 -15.86
N LEU A 146 -2.16 -16.43 -14.74
CA LEU A 146 -1.29 -15.33 -14.31
C LEU A 146 0.13 -15.83 -13.97
N ALA A 147 0.24 -16.95 -13.26
CA ALA A 147 1.53 -17.57 -12.94
C ALA A 147 2.33 -17.94 -14.19
N GLN A 148 1.66 -18.46 -15.20
CA GLN A 148 2.27 -18.79 -16.50
C GLN A 148 2.66 -17.51 -17.27
N ALA A 149 1.77 -16.53 -17.33
CA ALA A 149 2.00 -15.28 -18.04
C ALA A 149 3.21 -14.50 -17.51
N GLN A 150 3.30 -14.34 -16.18
CA GLN A 150 4.42 -13.63 -15.57
C GLN A 150 5.77 -14.37 -15.73
N ALA A 151 5.75 -15.71 -15.87
CA ALA A 151 6.94 -16.52 -16.07
C ALA A 151 7.34 -16.68 -17.54
N SER A 152 6.52 -16.20 -18.48
CA SER A 152 6.77 -16.34 -19.93
C SER A 152 7.83 -15.34 -20.42
N ASP A 153 8.36 -15.60 -21.64
CA ASP A 153 9.28 -14.69 -22.35
C ASP A 153 8.56 -13.53 -23.07
N ALA A 154 7.24 -13.37 -22.89
CA ALA A 154 6.49 -12.29 -23.51
C ALA A 154 7.01 -10.92 -23.05
N PRO A 155 6.97 -9.88 -23.90
CA PRO A 155 7.44 -8.54 -23.55
C PRO A 155 6.77 -7.98 -22.30
N ASP A 156 7.50 -7.23 -21.50
CA ASP A 156 7.01 -6.55 -20.28
C ASP A 156 5.76 -5.68 -20.53
N ALA A 157 5.65 -5.12 -21.73
CA ALA A 157 4.51 -4.31 -22.16
C ALA A 157 3.24 -5.13 -22.47
N SER A 158 3.33 -6.45 -22.59
CA SER A 158 2.16 -7.31 -22.82
C SER A 158 1.16 -7.20 -21.67
N LEU A 159 -0.12 -7.15 -22.01
CA LEU A 159 -1.17 -7.00 -21.00
C LEU A 159 -1.73 -8.36 -20.57
N HIS A 160 -1.92 -8.53 -19.28
CA HIS A 160 -2.63 -9.63 -18.67
C HIS A 160 -3.53 -9.11 -17.54
N GLN A 161 -4.80 -9.44 -17.57
CA GLN A 161 -5.79 -8.96 -16.58
C GLN A 161 -5.72 -7.43 -16.34
N GLY A 162 -5.58 -6.65 -17.41
CA GLY A 162 -5.59 -5.18 -17.36
C GLY A 162 -4.30 -4.52 -16.85
N ARG A 163 -3.24 -5.29 -16.56
CA ARG A 163 -1.93 -4.81 -16.14
C ARG A 163 -0.83 -5.31 -17.08
N SER A 164 0.31 -4.61 -17.10
CA SER A 164 1.47 -5.06 -17.86
C SER A 164 2.14 -6.29 -17.21
N LEU A 165 2.85 -7.11 -17.98
CA LEU A 165 3.65 -8.19 -17.41
C LEU A 165 4.78 -7.67 -16.54
N ARG A 166 5.28 -6.46 -16.77
CA ARG A 166 6.21 -5.77 -15.86
C ARG A 166 5.64 -5.68 -14.44
N TYR A 167 4.39 -5.21 -14.31
CA TYR A 167 3.70 -5.12 -13.03
C TYR A 167 3.58 -6.48 -12.34
N TRP A 168 3.13 -7.51 -13.09
CA TRP A 168 2.90 -8.83 -12.53
C TRP A 168 4.19 -9.54 -12.11
N ARG A 169 5.26 -9.41 -12.88
CA ARG A 169 6.58 -9.97 -12.56
C ARG A 169 7.16 -9.36 -11.30
N ASP A 170 7.04 -8.05 -11.16
CA ASP A 170 7.50 -7.31 -9.99
C ASP A 170 6.70 -7.70 -8.74
N LEU A 171 5.36 -7.66 -8.85
CA LEU A 171 4.45 -8.03 -7.77
C LEU A 171 4.62 -9.48 -7.31
N TRP A 172 4.84 -10.41 -8.24
CA TRP A 172 4.87 -11.85 -7.97
C TRP A 172 5.92 -12.26 -6.94
N HIS A 173 7.01 -11.54 -6.88
CA HIS A 173 8.14 -11.80 -6.00
C HIS A 173 8.35 -10.68 -4.95
N TRP A 174 7.38 -9.77 -4.82
CA TRP A 174 7.51 -8.62 -3.93
C TRP A 174 7.39 -9.05 -2.46
N PRO A 175 8.47 -8.90 -1.64
CA PRO A 175 8.42 -9.32 -0.25
C PRO A 175 7.77 -8.25 0.63
N VAL A 176 6.73 -8.64 1.35
CA VAL A 176 5.99 -7.78 2.29
C VAL A 176 5.98 -8.36 3.69
N GLN A 177 5.62 -9.63 3.81
CA GLN A 177 5.34 -10.28 5.07
C GLN A 177 6.58 -10.39 5.96
N ALA A 178 7.66 -10.98 5.47
CA ALA A 178 8.87 -11.19 6.26
C ALA A 178 9.47 -9.86 6.76
N PRO A 179 9.64 -8.81 5.94
CA PRO A 179 10.08 -7.51 6.41
C PRO A 179 9.12 -6.84 7.40
N LEU A 180 7.79 -6.98 7.25
CA LEU A 180 6.84 -6.46 8.23
C LEU A 180 6.95 -7.18 9.58
N LEU A 181 7.11 -8.50 9.58
CA LEU A 181 7.25 -9.29 10.81
C LEU A 181 8.55 -8.97 11.55
N ALA A 182 9.65 -8.76 10.84
CA ALA A 182 10.95 -8.41 11.41
C ALA A 182 11.09 -6.93 11.82
N ASN A 183 10.19 -6.07 11.38
CA ASN A 183 10.26 -4.63 11.60
C ASN A 183 10.09 -4.27 13.09
N PRO A 184 10.96 -3.41 13.68
CA PRO A 184 10.93 -3.10 15.11
C PRO A 184 9.89 -2.05 15.51
N TRP A 185 9.13 -1.47 14.55
CA TRP A 185 8.14 -0.44 14.86
C TRP A 185 6.77 -1.02 15.19
N PRO A 186 5.96 -0.33 15.99
CA PRO A 186 4.56 -0.67 16.19
C PRO A 186 3.82 -0.79 14.84
N LEU A 187 2.93 -1.76 14.75
CA LEU A 187 2.15 -2.03 13.54
C LEU A 187 0.66 -2.11 13.89
N LEU A 188 -0.13 -1.27 13.24
CA LEU A 188 -1.59 -1.33 13.27
C LEU A 188 -2.10 -1.87 11.93
N GLN A 189 -2.92 -2.91 11.97
CA GLN A 189 -3.65 -3.44 10.81
C GLN A 189 -5.14 -3.15 10.97
N VAL A 190 -5.75 -2.51 9.96
CA VAL A 190 -7.17 -2.15 9.96
C VAL A 190 -7.83 -2.60 8.67
N TRP A 191 -8.99 -3.24 8.76
CA TRP A 191 -9.76 -3.67 7.58
C TRP A 191 -11.25 -3.68 7.84
N GLY A 192 -12.06 -3.67 6.77
CA GLY A 192 -13.51 -3.83 6.84
C GLY A 192 -13.93 -5.30 6.87
N THR A 193 -14.96 -5.63 7.65
CA THR A 193 -15.48 -7.02 7.70
C THR A 193 -16.19 -7.44 6.41
N GLU A 194 -16.59 -6.46 5.57
CA GLU A 194 -17.23 -6.69 4.26
C GLU A 194 -16.27 -6.46 3.09
N ASP A 195 -14.96 -6.52 3.34
CA ASP A 195 -13.94 -6.35 2.31
C ASP A 195 -14.07 -7.43 1.22
N ALA A 196 -14.47 -6.98 0.02
CA ALA A 196 -14.65 -7.85 -1.14
C ALA A 196 -13.34 -8.07 -1.94
N LEU A 197 -12.30 -7.28 -1.72
CA LEU A 197 -11.05 -7.34 -2.47
C LEU A 197 -9.99 -8.18 -1.76
N VAL A 198 -9.90 -8.08 -0.45
CA VAL A 198 -8.97 -8.88 0.36
C VAL A 198 -9.77 -9.83 1.27
N PRO A 199 -9.57 -11.15 1.17
CA PRO A 199 -10.35 -12.09 1.98
C PRO A 199 -9.99 -11.98 3.47
N ALA A 200 -11.00 -12.12 4.35
CA ALA A 200 -10.81 -12.09 5.81
C ALA A 200 -9.71 -13.05 6.27
N GLN A 201 -9.63 -14.23 5.64
CA GLN A 201 -8.60 -15.23 5.92
C GLN A 201 -7.17 -14.69 5.75
N ALA A 202 -6.94 -13.75 4.81
CA ALA A 202 -5.62 -13.16 4.60
C ALA A 202 -5.23 -12.24 5.76
N TYR A 203 -6.16 -11.41 6.23
CA TYR A 203 -5.95 -10.56 7.41
C TYR A 203 -5.68 -11.38 8.67
N GLU A 204 -6.51 -12.39 8.92
CA GLU A 204 -6.38 -13.26 10.08
C GLU A 204 -5.09 -14.08 10.07
N ARG A 205 -4.66 -14.52 8.88
CA ARG A 205 -3.41 -15.28 8.72
C ARG A 205 -2.21 -14.44 9.12
N PHE A 206 -2.11 -13.22 8.60
CA PHE A 206 -1.06 -12.29 8.99
C PHE A 206 -1.15 -11.94 10.48
N ALA A 207 -2.36 -11.67 10.99
CA ALA A 207 -2.56 -11.33 12.40
C ALA A 207 -2.03 -12.43 13.35
N ARG A 208 -2.29 -13.70 13.04
CA ARG A 208 -1.73 -14.83 13.83
C ARG A 208 -0.20 -14.85 13.84
N GLN A 209 0.41 -14.59 12.71
CA GLN A 209 1.87 -14.57 12.60
C GLN A 209 2.48 -13.35 13.30
N ALA A 210 1.80 -12.20 13.20
CA ALA A 210 2.25 -10.95 13.80
C ALA A 210 2.18 -10.93 15.34
N GLN A 211 1.44 -11.84 15.97
CA GLN A 211 1.43 -12.00 17.44
C GLN A 211 2.81 -12.35 18.01
N GLY A 212 3.67 -13.00 17.21
CA GLY A 212 5.04 -13.34 17.60
C GLY A 212 6.07 -12.23 17.39
N ARG A 213 5.67 -11.04 16.94
CA ARG A 213 6.60 -9.91 16.74
C ARG A 213 7.14 -9.40 18.07
N ALA A 214 8.40 -8.98 18.06
CA ALA A 214 9.00 -8.30 19.22
C ALA A 214 8.41 -6.89 19.45
N ALA A 215 8.00 -6.22 18.35
CA ALA A 215 7.37 -4.90 18.43
C ALA A 215 5.83 -5.03 18.55
N PRO A 216 5.15 -4.04 19.16
CA PRO A 216 3.70 -4.05 19.34
C PRO A 216 2.94 -4.25 18.02
N TYR A 217 1.92 -5.09 18.06
CA TYR A 217 1.00 -5.30 16.95
C TYR A 217 -0.45 -5.17 17.45
N CYS A 218 -1.28 -4.50 16.66
CA CYS A 218 -2.70 -4.38 16.90
C CYS A 218 -3.47 -4.62 15.60
N ALA A 219 -4.52 -5.44 15.68
CA ALA A 219 -5.44 -5.70 14.57
C ALA A 219 -6.82 -5.13 14.90
N ARG A 220 -7.47 -4.51 13.93
CA ARG A 220 -8.82 -3.95 14.05
C ARG A 220 -9.66 -4.28 12.82
N ALA A 221 -10.64 -5.16 13.00
CA ALA A 221 -11.72 -5.34 12.04
C ALA A 221 -12.80 -4.30 12.31
N LEU A 222 -13.24 -3.59 11.27
CA LEU A 222 -14.30 -2.59 11.33
C LEU A 222 -15.61 -3.22 10.85
N PRO A 223 -16.60 -3.45 11.75
CA PRO A 223 -17.86 -4.08 11.36
C PRO A 223 -18.61 -3.29 10.30
N GLY A 224 -19.07 -3.99 9.25
CA GLY A 224 -19.86 -3.40 8.17
C GLY A 224 -19.10 -2.47 7.21
N ALA A 225 -17.81 -2.27 7.41
CA ALA A 225 -17.00 -1.52 6.46
C ALA A 225 -16.52 -2.44 5.32
N ASP A 226 -16.44 -1.86 4.12
CA ASP A 226 -15.88 -2.49 2.93
C ASP A 226 -14.37 -2.24 2.79
N HIS A 227 -13.84 -2.31 1.56
CA HIS A 227 -12.41 -2.07 1.31
C HIS A 227 -11.97 -0.60 1.47
N GLY A 228 -12.90 0.38 1.42
CA GLY A 228 -12.65 1.82 1.59
C GLY A 228 -12.94 2.67 0.36
#